data_f4a05a7289dcf531d25c493a096ddfba
#
_entry.id   f4a05a7289dcf531d25c493a096ddfba
#
_cell.length_a   1.000
_cell.length_b   1.000
_cell.length_c   1.000
_cell.angle_alpha   90.00
_cell.angle_beta   90.00
_cell.angle_gamma   90.00
#
_symmetry.space_group_name_H-M   'P 1'
#
loop_
_entity.id
_entity.type
_entity.pdbx_description
1 polymer ?
#
loop_
_entity_poly.entity_id
_entity_poly.type
_entity_poly.pdbx_seq_one_letter_code
_entity_poly.pdbx_strand_id
1 'polypeptide(L)'
;MLLSSFGVAFADGDAANLFKTHCQGCHGADGGRVPASGIEPIKGQSDADLLKKLEGYKDGSFGAQRKLVMENVVKQLSDEQLKSLADYASTL
;
A
#
# COMPACT_ATOMS: atom_id res chain seq x y z
N MET A 1 -9.14 -15.91 26.09
CA MET A 1 -9.10 -15.49 25.61
C MET A 1 -9.00 -14.85 24.81
N LEU A 2 -9.03 -14.64 24.66
CA LEU A 2 -8.95 -14.21 24.03
C LEU A 2 -8.82 -13.45 23.22
N LEU A 3 -8.76 -13.25 22.95
CA LEU A 3 -8.64 -12.67 22.32
C LEU A 3 -8.47 -11.88 21.61
N SER A 4 -8.28 -11.91 21.51
CA SER A 4 -8.18 -11.26 20.95
C SER A 4 -7.96 -10.65 20.08
N SER A 5 -7.87 -10.83 19.87
CA SER A 5 -7.69 -10.38 19.03
C SER A 5 -7.95 -9.71 18.33
N PHE A 6 -8.06 -9.58 18.52
CA PHE A 6 -8.52 -9.01 17.91
C PHE A 6 -8.53 -8.39 16.76
N GLY A 7 -8.66 -8.62 16.21
CA GLY A 7 -9.41 -8.11 15.11
C GLY A 7 -8.75 -7.15 14.18
N VAL A 8 -7.62 -6.65 14.51
CA VAL A 8 -6.97 -5.63 13.66
C VAL A 8 -5.86 -6.18 12.79
N ALA A 9 -5.45 -7.42 13.03
CA ALA A 9 -4.42 -8.03 12.20
C ALA A 9 -5.04 -8.61 10.94
N PHE A 10 -4.38 -8.42 9.82
CA PHE A 10 -4.80 -8.96 8.53
C PHE A 10 -3.89 -10.13 8.16
N ALA A 11 -4.48 -11.21 7.70
CA ALA A 11 -3.73 -12.33 7.17
C ALA A 11 -3.03 -11.91 5.86
N ASP A 12 -1.95 -12.61 5.52
CA ASP A 12 -1.23 -12.35 4.28
C ASP A 12 -2.13 -12.40 3.06
N GLY A 13 -3.12 -13.32 3.06
CA GLY A 13 -4.08 -13.42 1.97
C GLY A 13 -4.94 -12.17 1.81
N ASP A 14 -5.29 -11.52 2.93
CA ASP A 14 -6.07 -10.29 2.86
C ASP A 14 -5.26 -9.15 2.25
N ALA A 15 -4.01 -9.01 2.63
CA ALA A 15 -3.13 -8.00 2.06
C ALA A 15 -2.89 -8.25 0.58
N ALA A 16 -2.72 -9.49 0.17
CA ALA A 16 -2.57 -9.85 -1.24
C ALA A 16 -3.82 -9.47 -2.03
N ASN A 17 -5.00 -9.71 -1.47
CA ASN A 17 -6.26 -9.33 -2.12
C ASN A 17 -6.42 -7.82 -2.19
N LEU A 18 -6.04 -7.09 -1.16
CA LEU A 18 -6.06 -5.63 -1.16
C LEU A 18 -5.13 -5.09 -2.24
N PHE A 19 -3.93 -5.65 -2.35
CA PHE A 19 -2.98 -5.25 -3.36
C PHE A 19 -3.53 -5.49 -4.77
N LYS A 20 -4.10 -6.65 -4.98
CA LYS A 20 -4.69 -7.01 -6.27
C LYS A 20 -5.83 -6.07 -6.64
N THR A 21 -6.66 -5.72 -5.67
CA THR A 21 -7.84 -4.89 -5.90
C THR A 21 -7.47 -3.42 -6.13
N HIS A 22 -6.52 -2.89 -5.35
CA HIS A 22 -6.29 -1.45 -5.31
C HIS A 22 -4.98 -1.00 -5.96
N CYS A 23 -4.02 -1.88 -6.13
CA CYS A 23 -2.65 -1.49 -6.51
C CYS A 23 -2.18 -2.10 -7.82
N GLN A 24 -2.51 -3.36 -8.04
CA GLN A 24 -1.93 -4.16 -9.12
C GLN A 24 -2.23 -3.61 -10.51
N GLY A 25 -3.41 -3.01 -10.71
CA GLY A 25 -3.80 -2.51 -12.01
C GLY A 25 -2.83 -1.49 -12.58
N CYS A 26 -2.24 -0.68 -11.72
CA CYS A 26 -1.29 0.35 -12.14
C CYS A 26 0.16 -0.03 -11.85
N HIS A 27 0.40 -0.76 -10.75
CA HIS A 27 1.76 -1.04 -10.28
C HIS A 27 2.28 -2.41 -10.68
N GLY A 28 1.43 -3.26 -11.26
CA GLY A 28 1.82 -4.61 -11.67
C GLY A 28 1.69 -5.61 -10.53
N ALA A 29 1.62 -6.89 -10.89
CA ALA A 29 1.42 -7.96 -9.91
C ALA A 29 2.57 -8.07 -8.90
N ASP A 30 3.77 -7.71 -9.31
CA ASP A 30 4.95 -7.74 -8.45
C ASP A 30 5.40 -6.35 -8.00
N GLY A 31 4.61 -5.31 -8.29
CA GLY A 31 4.97 -3.95 -7.93
C GLY A 31 6.07 -3.34 -8.79
N GLY A 32 6.48 -4.01 -9.86
CA GLY A 32 7.59 -3.55 -10.68
C GLY A 32 7.21 -2.57 -11.78
N ARG A 33 5.92 -2.40 -12.03
CA ARG A 33 5.45 -1.51 -13.07
C ARG A 33 5.41 -0.08 -12.56
N VAL A 34 5.91 0.85 -13.39
CA VAL A 34 5.87 2.28 -13.06
C VAL A 34 4.68 2.89 -13.79
N PRO A 35 3.65 3.37 -13.07
CA PRO A 35 2.44 3.87 -13.72
C PRO A 35 2.64 5.20 -14.45
N ALA A 36 3.68 5.94 -14.10
CA ALA A 36 3.98 7.19 -14.79
C ALA A 36 5.45 7.52 -14.63
N SER A 37 5.94 8.36 -15.53
CA SER A 37 7.33 8.82 -15.52
C SER A 37 7.68 9.48 -14.18
N GLY A 38 8.84 9.18 -13.63
CA GLY A 38 9.32 9.79 -12.39
C GLY A 38 8.81 9.15 -11.12
N ILE A 39 7.99 8.10 -11.23
CA ILE A 39 7.49 7.36 -10.08
C ILE A 39 8.36 6.13 -9.86
N GLU A 40 8.79 5.93 -8.61
CA GLU A 40 9.56 4.74 -8.28
C GLU A 40 8.68 3.50 -8.28
N PRO A 41 9.19 2.34 -8.72
CA PRO A 41 8.43 1.10 -8.58
C PRO A 41 8.28 0.74 -7.11
N ILE A 42 7.19 0.06 -6.78
CA ILE A 42 6.98 -0.46 -5.42
C ILE A 42 8.01 -1.52 -5.09
N LYS A 43 8.30 -2.37 -6.07
CA LYS A 43 9.22 -3.48 -5.89
C LYS A 43 10.59 -2.99 -5.44
N GLY A 44 11.13 -3.65 -4.42
CA GLY A 44 12.45 -3.34 -3.90
C GLY A 44 12.48 -2.32 -2.78
N GLN A 45 11.35 -1.73 -2.43
CA GLN A 45 11.28 -0.80 -1.30
C GLN A 45 11.01 -1.56 0.00
N SER A 46 11.50 -1.01 1.11
CA SER A 46 11.25 -1.59 2.43
C SER A 46 9.82 -1.32 2.89
N ASP A 47 9.35 -2.12 3.84
CA ASP A 47 8.02 -1.90 4.42
C ASP A 47 7.90 -0.53 5.09
N ALA A 48 8.96 -0.09 5.77
CA ALA A 48 8.96 1.22 6.43
C ALA A 48 8.83 2.36 5.40
N ASP A 49 9.56 2.28 4.30
CA ASP A 49 9.48 3.28 3.24
C ASP A 49 8.12 3.29 2.57
N LEU A 50 7.59 2.10 2.27
CA LEU A 50 6.28 1.98 1.65
C LEU A 50 5.18 2.53 2.56
N LEU A 51 5.23 2.19 3.84
CA LEU A 51 4.23 2.67 4.79
C LEU A 51 4.28 4.19 4.92
N LYS A 52 5.47 4.75 5.00
CA LYS A 52 5.64 6.20 5.08
C LYS A 52 5.00 6.90 3.89
N LYS A 53 5.18 6.34 2.69
CA LYS A 53 4.60 6.91 1.48
C LYS A 53 3.08 6.78 1.46
N LEU A 54 2.55 5.62 1.85
CA LEU A 54 1.11 5.41 1.91
C LEU A 54 0.45 6.36 2.91
N GLU A 55 1.04 6.52 4.09
CA GLU A 55 0.56 7.45 5.10
C GLU A 55 0.66 8.89 4.61
N GLY A 56 1.74 9.21 3.90
CA GLY A 56 1.93 10.54 3.33
C GLY A 56 0.89 10.88 2.27
N TYR A 57 0.48 9.91 1.46
CA TYR A 57 -0.64 10.13 0.55
C TYR A 57 -1.94 10.36 1.32
N LYS A 58 -2.13 9.64 2.42
CA LYS A 58 -3.38 9.75 3.19
C LYS A 58 -3.50 11.11 3.87
N ASP A 59 -2.40 11.68 4.35
CA ASP A 59 -2.43 12.99 5.02
C ASP A 59 -2.09 14.15 4.06
N GLY A 60 -1.80 13.86 2.80
CA GLY A 60 -1.54 14.86 1.79
C GLY A 60 -0.11 15.38 1.75
N SER A 61 0.80 14.82 2.54
CA SER A 61 2.17 15.32 2.63
C SER A 61 3.11 14.75 1.59
N PHE A 62 2.70 13.72 0.87
CA PHE A 62 3.58 13.03 -0.07
C PHE A 62 2.97 13.00 -1.47
N GLY A 63 3.83 12.99 -2.46
CA GLY A 63 3.46 12.83 -3.84
C GLY A 63 3.64 14.10 -4.65
N ALA A 64 3.54 13.95 -5.95
CA ALA A 64 3.74 15.04 -6.89
C ALA A 64 2.51 15.17 -7.79
N GLN A 65 2.69 15.26 -9.08
CA GLN A 65 1.60 15.56 -10.02
C GLN A 65 0.46 14.54 -10.01
N ARG A 66 0.76 13.28 -9.74
CA ARG A 66 -0.23 12.21 -9.79
C ARG A 66 -0.67 11.72 -8.42
N LYS A 67 -0.40 12.51 -7.41
CA LYS A 67 -0.73 12.11 -6.04
C LYS A 67 -2.22 11.90 -5.81
N LEU A 68 -3.09 12.59 -6.57
CA LEU A 68 -4.53 12.46 -6.39
C LEU A 68 -5.03 11.03 -6.57
N VAL A 69 -4.45 10.29 -7.50
CA VAL A 69 -4.83 8.89 -7.71
C VAL A 69 -4.55 8.09 -6.45
N MET A 70 -3.33 8.21 -5.91
CA MET A 70 -2.94 7.50 -4.70
C MET A 70 -3.69 8.00 -3.48
N GLU A 71 -3.93 9.28 -3.37
CA GLU A 71 -4.74 9.83 -2.27
C GLU A 71 -6.13 9.22 -2.26
N ASN A 72 -6.74 9.08 -3.42
CA ASN A 72 -8.06 8.46 -3.52
C ASN A 72 -8.03 6.98 -3.17
N VAL A 73 -6.98 6.27 -3.55
CA VAL A 73 -6.82 4.85 -3.19
C VAL A 73 -6.71 4.69 -1.68
N VAL A 74 -5.77 5.41 -1.05
CA VAL A 74 -5.50 5.21 0.38
C VAL A 74 -6.62 5.73 1.27
N LYS A 75 -7.45 6.65 0.79
CA LYS A 75 -8.62 7.12 1.53
C LYS A 75 -9.59 6.00 1.88
N GLN A 76 -9.63 4.97 1.07
CA GLN A 76 -10.54 3.85 1.23
C GLN A 76 -9.99 2.81 2.19
N LEU A 77 -8.78 3.01 2.70
CA LEU A 77 -8.06 1.99 3.47
C LEU A 77 -7.80 2.49 4.89
N SER A 78 -7.91 1.58 5.85
CA SER A 78 -7.58 1.88 7.24
C SER A 78 -6.06 1.89 7.43
N ASP A 79 -5.62 2.43 8.57
CA ASP A 79 -4.19 2.43 8.91
C ASP A 79 -3.65 1.01 9.00
N GLU A 80 -4.42 0.07 9.54
CA GLU A 80 -4.04 -1.34 9.60
C GLU A 80 -3.89 -1.94 8.22
N GLN A 81 -4.79 -1.59 7.31
CA GLN A 81 -4.70 -2.05 5.93
C GLN A 81 -3.48 -1.48 5.23
N LEU A 82 -3.15 -0.22 5.45
CA LEU A 82 -1.95 0.38 4.88
C LEU A 82 -0.70 -0.33 5.37
N LYS A 83 -0.65 -0.64 6.66
CA LYS A 83 0.47 -1.37 7.24
C LYS A 83 0.61 -2.76 6.65
N SER A 84 -0.49 -3.48 6.53
CA SER A 84 -0.50 -4.82 5.94
C SER A 84 -0.09 -4.79 4.48
N LEU A 85 -0.53 -3.78 3.73
CA LEU A 85 -0.14 -3.62 2.34
C LEU A 85 1.35 -3.31 2.20
N ALA A 86 1.89 -2.44 3.06
CA ALA A 86 3.31 -2.13 3.03
C ALA A 86 4.15 -3.38 3.31
N ASP A 87 3.76 -4.15 4.32
CA ASP A 87 4.45 -5.40 4.65
C ASP A 87 4.40 -6.39 3.49
N TYR A 88 3.22 -6.56 2.90
CA TYR A 88 3.06 -7.46 1.76
C TYR A 88 3.89 -7.01 0.57
N ALA A 89 3.76 -5.74 0.20
CA ALA A 89 4.43 -5.20 -0.97
C ALA A 89 5.95 -5.24 -0.83
N SER A 90 6.46 -5.13 0.39
CA SER A 90 7.91 -5.21 0.62
C SER A 90 8.48 -6.60 0.30
N THR A 91 7.62 -7.61 0.20
CA THR A 91 8.05 -8.98 -0.13
C THR A 91 8.01 -9.29 -1.63
N LEU A 92 7.53 -8.40 -2.43
CA LEU A 92 7.37 -8.62 -3.88
C LEU A 92 8.67 -8.56 -4.65
#